data_cbff699b2956155e1a8d1901251d9b1a
#
_entry.id   cbff699b2956155e1a8d1901251d9b1a
#
_cell.length_a   1.000
_cell.length_b   1.000
_cell.length_c   1.000
_cell.angle_alpha   90.00
_cell.angle_beta   90.00
_cell.angle_gamma   90.00
#
_symmetry.space_group_name_H-M   'P 1'
#
loop_
_entity.id
_entity.type
_entity.pdbx_description
1 polymer ?
#
loop_
_entity_poly.entity_id
_entity_poly.type
_entity_poly.pdbx_seq_one_letter_code
_entity_poly.pdbx_strand_id
1 'polypeptide(L)'
;IIEVKYGATVFPQGGSMLKYGISTPKCILGKESALSIMDMDGPYQVRSSQKCSILAAVDHLDVDSREGWIPTGEKIVIASTGIQLNYYLYQYDYITPGEWVNVPSPSEKGTTTIIYGDKITVSEVMQPPGTVIAKVAHLKKESVTNPAILVLPNGDYLVACSGVFVKSGEKSGVTYFCSKDKGKTWKVLSENNGYISFYNLFMHDDVLYSMGTEGWGGNSRNVIIRRSDDGGISWTFPRDSLSEGVIKCGKFSTAPVPVVIYNGRIWRAMETGVKGEVPRAFVMSAPINSNLMKAESWVSTNGIAFNSEWFDKKLVVKQWVEGNVVIAPNGKLVDVIRVDNWTNGNMAAILTVEDSNTLVFNPKEDIINLPGGGKKFTIRYDTISGKYWAMTNPVFEQDKKKKHSGIYKKGVPCGLIRNNLALICSSDLRHWEIKDTLIISDNPFFHGFQYADWQFDGKDIVAVLRTAFDEERGLPKRQHDANFLTFMRLCNFRTDKIPTIKINSINNKNQN
;
A
#
# COMPACT_ATOMS: atom_id res chain seq x y z
N ILE A 1 -27.52 24.34 -4.41
CA ILE A 1 -28.42 23.66 -5.34
C ILE A 1 -29.43 24.69 -5.84
N ILE A 2 -29.56 24.80 -7.13
CA ILE A 2 -30.48 25.76 -7.78
C ILE A 2 -31.32 25.00 -8.78
N GLU A 3 -32.64 25.32 -8.82
CA GLU A 3 -33.51 24.79 -9.88
C GLU A 3 -33.12 25.39 -11.24
N VAL A 4 -32.91 24.57 -12.24
CA VAL A 4 -32.52 24.98 -13.58
C VAL A 4 -33.71 25.59 -14.31
N LYS A 5 -33.60 26.89 -14.64
CA LYS A 5 -34.60 27.63 -15.41
C LYS A 5 -33.93 28.46 -16.51
N TYR A 6 -34.64 28.80 -17.56
CA TYR A 6 -34.17 29.78 -18.53
C TYR A 6 -33.79 31.09 -17.84
N GLY A 7 -32.61 31.62 -18.12
CA GLY A 7 -32.09 32.84 -17.51
C GLY A 7 -31.60 32.70 -16.06
N ALA A 8 -31.64 31.49 -15.45
CA ALA A 8 -31.03 31.27 -14.15
C ALA A 8 -29.49 31.37 -14.23
N THR A 9 -28.87 31.85 -13.15
CA THR A 9 -27.40 31.93 -13.06
C THR A 9 -26.81 30.54 -12.87
N VAL A 10 -25.84 30.20 -13.71
CA VAL A 10 -25.19 28.87 -13.69
C VAL A 10 -24.25 28.72 -12.48
N PHE A 11 -23.58 29.81 -12.08
CA PHE A 11 -22.61 29.85 -11.01
C PHE A 11 -22.99 30.84 -9.91
N PRO A 12 -23.83 30.48 -8.94
CA PRO A 12 -24.36 31.44 -7.98
C PRO A 12 -23.36 31.99 -6.96
N GLN A 13 -22.21 31.31 -6.78
CA GLN A 13 -21.23 31.70 -5.76
C GLN A 13 -20.02 32.47 -6.30
N GLY A 14 -19.96 32.76 -7.59
CA GLY A 14 -18.77 33.36 -8.21
C GLY A 14 -18.96 34.76 -8.84
N GLY A 15 -20.07 35.43 -8.65
CA GLY A 15 -20.34 36.69 -9.31
C GLY A 15 -20.43 36.59 -10.84
N SER A 16 -20.54 35.37 -11.38
CA SER A 16 -20.61 35.10 -12.81
C SER A 16 -21.95 35.56 -13.37
N MET A 17 -21.90 36.31 -14.47
CA MET A 17 -23.07 36.70 -15.24
C MET A 17 -23.50 35.64 -16.27
N LEU A 18 -22.89 34.44 -16.25
CA LEU A 18 -23.24 33.33 -17.14
C LEU A 18 -24.62 32.77 -16.77
N LYS A 19 -25.48 32.63 -17.78
CA LYS A 19 -26.87 32.19 -17.61
C LYS A 19 -27.23 31.10 -18.60
N TYR A 20 -28.19 30.25 -18.23
CA TYR A 20 -28.77 29.29 -19.15
C TYR A 20 -29.51 30.02 -20.28
N GLY A 21 -29.16 29.69 -21.51
CA GLY A 21 -29.77 30.22 -22.70
C GLY A 21 -31.04 29.49 -23.12
N ILE A 22 -31.70 30.02 -24.16
CA ILE A 22 -32.90 29.42 -24.75
C ILE A 22 -32.67 28.00 -25.33
N SER A 23 -31.41 27.66 -25.64
CA SER A 23 -30.99 26.36 -26.10
C SER A 23 -30.77 25.33 -24.99
N THR A 24 -31.09 25.64 -23.73
CA THR A 24 -30.96 24.71 -22.60
C THR A 24 -31.88 23.48 -22.83
N PRO A 25 -31.32 22.26 -22.83
CA PRO A 25 -32.09 21.04 -23.04
C PRO A 25 -33.21 20.86 -22.02
N LYS A 26 -34.39 20.41 -22.49
CA LYS A 26 -35.55 20.17 -21.62
C LYS A 26 -35.30 19.17 -20.51
N CYS A 27 -34.39 18.17 -20.74
CA CYS A 27 -34.08 17.12 -19.78
C CYS A 27 -33.42 17.65 -18.49
N ILE A 28 -32.83 18.88 -18.49
CA ILE A 28 -32.25 19.49 -17.31
C ILE A 28 -33.13 20.57 -16.67
N LEU A 29 -34.16 21.05 -17.36
CA LEU A 29 -35.07 22.04 -16.82
C LEU A 29 -35.86 21.48 -15.63
N GLY A 30 -35.96 22.23 -14.55
CA GLY A 30 -36.63 21.82 -13.32
C GLY A 30 -35.84 20.84 -12.43
N LYS A 31 -34.68 20.36 -12.87
CA LYS A 31 -33.81 19.54 -12.02
C LYS A 31 -33.03 20.40 -11.03
N GLU A 32 -32.74 19.78 -9.87
CA GLU A 32 -31.76 20.39 -8.96
C GLU A 32 -30.40 20.33 -9.65
N SER A 33 -29.75 21.47 -9.88
CA SER A 33 -28.38 21.48 -10.32
C SER A 33 -27.47 21.49 -9.07
N ALA A 34 -26.65 20.49 -8.95
CA ALA A 34 -25.58 20.52 -7.98
C ALA A 34 -24.33 21.06 -8.66
N LEU A 35 -23.75 22.05 -8.06
CA LEU A 35 -22.37 22.51 -8.19
C LEU A 35 -21.67 22.40 -9.56
N SER A 36 -21.26 23.53 -9.99
CA SER A 36 -20.08 23.66 -10.85
C SER A 36 -18.85 23.26 -10.05
N ILE A 37 -18.16 22.23 -10.50
CA ILE A 37 -16.86 21.83 -9.97
C ILE A 37 -15.83 22.71 -10.66
N MET A 38 -15.50 23.85 -10.08
CA MET A 38 -14.44 24.74 -10.55
C MET A 38 -13.19 24.54 -9.70
N ASP A 39 -12.03 24.45 -10.36
CA ASP A 39 -10.69 24.58 -9.75
C ASP A 39 -10.35 23.57 -8.64
N MET A 40 -10.78 22.34 -8.73
CA MET A 40 -10.54 21.37 -7.68
C MET A 40 -9.59 20.28 -8.13
N ASP A 41 -8.58 20.00 -7.34
CA ASP A 41 -7.46 19.10 -7.65
C ASP A 41 -7.79 17.60 -7.46
N GLY A 42 -9.03 17.16 -7.70
CA GLY A 42 -9.38 15.76 -7.48
C GLY A 42 -10.62 15.27 -8.23
N PRO A 43 -10.75 13.97 -8.40
CA PRO A 43 -11.97 13.36 -8.92
C PRO A 43 -13.13 13.55 -7.94
N TYR A 44 -14.33 13.70 -8.46
CA TYR A 44 -15.56 13.86 -7.71
C TYR A 44 -16.48 12.69 -7.91
N GLN A 45 -17.32 12.45 -6.91
CA GLN A 45 -18.41 11.48 -6.95
C GLN A 45 -19.74 12.18 -6.67
N VAL A 46 -20.80 11.65 -7.28
CA VAL A 46 -22.18 12.06 -7.05
C VAL A 46 -23.01 10.87 -6.62
N ARG A 47 -23.94 11.10 -5.71
CA ARG A 47 -24.98 10.13 -5.37
C ARG A 47 -26.34 10.81 -5.31
N SER A 48 -27.41 10.03 -5.51
CA SER A 48 -28.79 10.45 -5.22
C SER A 48 -29.38 9.58 -4.11
N SER A 49 -30.24 10.16 -3.30
CA SER A 49 -31.03 9.40 -2.30
C SER A 49 -32.20 8.65 -2.92
N GLN A 50 -32.42 8.77 -4.22
CA GLN A 50 -33.51 8.12 -4.96
C GLN A 50 -33.04 7.63 -6.34
N LYS A 51 -33.78 6.69 -6.92
CA LYS A 51 -33.57 6.26 -8.31
C LYS A 51 -33.88 7.40 -9.27
N CYS A 52 -32.95 7.78 -10.12
CA CYS A 52 -33.09 8.89 -11.08
C CYS A 52 -32.07 8.76 -12.21
N SER A 53 -32.17 9.60 -13.24
CA SER A 53 -31.08 9.85 -14.17
C SER A 53 -30.28 11.06 -13.69
N ILE A 54 -28.96 10.88 -13.56
CA ILE A 54 -28.01 11.96 -13.31
C ILE A 54 -27.44 12.40 -14.65
N LEU A 55 -27.30 13.70 -14.85
CA LEU A 55 -26.72 14.25 -16.08
C LEU A 55 -25.45 15.01 -15.74
N ALA A 56 -24.42 14.86 -16.56
CA ALA A 56 -23.17 15.60 -16.49
C ALA A 56 -22.95 16.38 -17.77
N ALA A 57 -22.71 17.70 -17.64
CA ALA A 57 -22.29 18.54 -18.74
C ALA A 57 -20.77 18.74 -18.64
N VAL A 58 -20.04 18.28 -19.67
CA VAL A 58 -18.58 18.33 -19.77
C VAL A 58 -18.17 19.10 -21.03
N ASP A 59 -17.01 19.71 -20.98
CA ASP A 59 -16.50 20.56 -22.05
C ASP A 59 -15.87 19.79 -23.21
N HIS A 60 -15.84 18.44 -23.17
CA HIS A 60 -15.24 17.55 -24.18
C HIS A 60 -16.08 16.31 -24.48
N LEU A 61 -15.69 15.56 -25.52
CA LEU A 61 -16.40 14.36 -26.01
C LEU A 61 -15.77 13.03 -25.57
N ASP A 62 -14.64 13.07 -24.85
CA ASP A 62 -13.84 11.87 -24.53
C ASP A 62 -14.17 11.26 -23.16
N VAL A 63 -15.43 11.31 -22.72
CA VAL A 63 -15.87 10.64 -21.49
C VAL A 63 -15.83 9.13 -21.68
N ASP A 64 -15.13 8.42 -20.80
CA ASP A 64 -15.02 6.96 -20.90
C ASP A 64 -16.38 6.28 -20.66
N SER A 65 -16.94 5.72 -21.71
CA SER A 65 -18.22 5.02 -21.65
C SER A 65 -18.22 3.79 -20.73
N ARG A 66 -17.04 3.26 -20.36
CA ARG A 66 -16.90 2.15 -19.40
C ARG A 66 -17.30 2.56 -17.98
N GLU A 67 -17.32 3.84 -17.68
CA GLU A 67 -17.80 4.39 -16.40
C GLU A 67 -19.34 4.48 -16.32
N GLY A 68 -20.05 4.07 -17.37
CA GLY A 68 -21.52 4.06 -17.41
C GLY A 68 -22.17 5.36 -17.85
N TRP A 69 -21.39 6.39 -18.22
CA TRP A 69 -21.88 7.63 -18.78
C TRP A 69 -22.14 7.50 -20.28
N ILE A 70 -23.35 7.79 -20.69
CA ILE A 70 -23.81 7.65 -22.09
C ILE A 70 -24.02 9.03 -22.68
N PRO A 71 -23.42 9.38 -23.84
CA PRO A 71 -23.67 10.65 -24.49
C PRO A 71 -25.13 10.75 -24.92
N THR A 72 -25.79 11.86 -24.58
CA THR A 72 -27.19 12.12 -24.96
C THR A 72 -27.35 12.66 -26.37
N GLY A 73 -26.23 13.12 -26.97
CA GLY A 73 -26.24 13.88 -28.23
C GLY A 73 -26.63 15.36 -28.08
N GLU A 74 -27.03 15.79 -26.88
CA GLU A 74 -27.42 17.16 -26.60
C GLU A 74 -26.24 18.00 -26.11
N LYS A 75 -26.36 19.34 -26.29
CA LYS A 75 -25.39 20.32 -25.83
C LYS A 75 -26.07 21.40 -24.98
N ILE A 76 -25.34 21.90 -24.02
CA ILE A 76 -25.71 23.08 -23.24
C ILE A 76 -24.85 24.23 -23.69
N VAL A 77 -25.46 25.33 -24.05
CA VAL A 77 -24.79 26.60 -24.31
C VAL A 77 -25.00 27.52 -23.12
N ILE A 78 -23.91 27.91 -22.50
CA ILE A 78 -23.88 28.85 -21.40
C ILE A 78 -23.26 30.13 -21.95
N ALA A 79 -24.02 31.22 -21.94
CA ALA A 79 -23.61 32.45 -22.57
C ALA A 79 -23.72 33.65 -21.65
N SER A 80 -22.81 34.61 -21.81
CA SER A 80 -22.86 35.98 -21.32
C SER A 80 -22.30 36.89 -22.39
N THR A 81 -22.32 38.18 -22.18
CA THR A 81 -21.83 39.17 -23.14
C THR A 81 -20.35 38.87 -23.51
N GLY A 82 -20.13 38.43 -24.75
CA GLY A 82 -18.80 38.14 -25.29
C GLY A 82 -18.20 36.79 -24.91
N ILE A 83 -18.90 35.94 -24.15
CA ILE A 83 -18.45 34.61 -23.77
C ILE A 83 -19.53 33.57 -24.09
N GLN A 84 -19.16 32.51 -24.79
CA GLN A 84 -20.02 31.36 -25.02
C GLN A 84 -19.23 30.07 -24.72
N LEU A 85 -19.76 29.27 -23.80
CA LEU A 85 -19.19 27.97 -23.43
C LEU A 85 -20.12 26.86 -23.89
N ASN A 86 -19.58 25.87 -24.55
CA ASN A 86 -20.32 24.69 -25.03
C ASN A 86 -19.99 23.49 -24.14
N TYR A 87 -21.00 22.83 -23.64
CA TYR A 87 -20.89 21.61 -22.87
C TYR A 87 -21.63 20.46 -23.54
N TYR A 88 -21.05 19.28 -23.54
CA TYR A 88 -21.66 18.05 -24.02
C TYR A 88 -22.35 17.34 -22.87
N LEU A 89 -23.59 16.89 -23.08
CA LEU A 89 -24.42 16.30 -22.04
C LEU A 89 -24.31 14.79 -22.07
N TYR A 90 -23.95 14.20 -20.93
CA TYR A 90 -23.90 12.76 -20.68
C TYR A 90 -24.95 12.38 -19.64
N GLN A 91 -25.52 11.19 -19.75
CA GLN A 91 -26.49 10.63 -18.82
C GLN A 91 -25.93 9.39 -18.13
N TYR A 92 -26.21 9.27 -16.85
CA TYR A 92 -25.99 8.06 -16.05
C TYR A 92 -27.32 7.63 -15.45
N ASP A 93 -27.75 6.39 -15.74
CA ASP A 93 -28.95 5.82 -15.19
C ASP A 93 -28.70 5.30 -13.77
N TYR A 94 -29.00 6.14 -12.80
CA TYR A 94 -28.75 5.86 -11.39
C TYR A 94 -29.84 4.94 -10.83
N ILE A 95 -29.50 3.64 -10.68
CA ILE A 95 -30.45 2.59 -10.32
C ILE A 95 -30.42 2.19 -8.85
N THR A 96 -29.32 2.45 -8.14
CA THR A 96 -29.13 2.05 -6.73
C THR A 96 -29.04 3.30 -5.83
N PRO A 97 -30.12 3.67 -5.11
CA PRO A 97 -30.08 4.84 -4.22
C PRO A 97 -28.97 4.73 -3.16
N GLY A 98 -28.21 5.83 -2.98
CA GLY A 98 -27.10 5.90 -2.02
C GLY A 98 -25.75 5.44 -2.53
N GLU A 99 -25.66 4.84 -3.71
CA GLU A 99 -24.40 4.48 -4.35
C GLU A 99 -23.67 5.73 -4.88
N TRP A 100 -22.35 5.75 -4.74
CA TRP A 100 -21.52 6.80 -5.30
C TRP A 100 -21.09 6.48 -6.73
N VAL A 101 -21.24 7.45 -7.62
CA VAL A 101 -20.88 7.38 -9.05
C VAL A 101 -19.84 8.43 -9.35
N ASN A 102 -18.80 8.08 -10.10
CA ASN A 102 -17.78 9.03 -10.52
C ASN A 102 -18.35 10.09 -11.44
N VAL A 103 -17.96 11.34 -11.22
CA VAL A 103 -18.27 12.46 -12.09
C VAL A 103 -17.20 12.54 -13.17
N PRO A 104 -17.57 12.68 -14.46
CA PRO A 104 -16.60 12.91 -15.51
C PRO A 104 -15.77 14.16 -15.22
N SER A 105 -14.45 14.04 -15.36
CA SER A 105 -13.54 15.16 -15.17
C SER A 105 -13.60 16.13 -16.35
N PRO A 106 -13.40 17.46 -16.15
CA PRO A 106 -13.24 18.39 -17.25
C PRO A 106 -11.94 18.15 -18.02
N SER A 107 -11.84 18.67 -19.25
CA SER A 107 -10.70 18.46 -20.16
C SER A 107 -9.40 19.07 -19.64
N GLU A 108 -9.50 20.24 -18.97
CA GLU A 108 -8.35 21.02 -18.52
C GLU A 108 -8.57 21.61 -17.12
N LYS A 109 -7.47 21.93 -16.44
CA LYS A 109 -7.49 22.64 -15.18
C LYS A 109 -8.13 24.03 -15.37
N GLY A 110 -9.10 24.36 -14.53
CA GLY A 110 -9.85 25.63 -14.63
C GLY A 110 -11.12 25.56 -15.46
N THR A 111 -11.42 24.43 -16.09
CA THR A 111 -12.74 24.17 -16.70
C THR A 111 -13.68 23.47 -15.71
N THR A 112 -14.95 23.34 -16.06
CA THR A 112 -16.00 22.98 -15.10
C THR A 112 -16.83 21.81 -15.62
N THR A 113 -17.09 20.80 -14.79
CA THR A 113 -18.18 19.84 -15.01
C THR A 113 -19.40 20.29 -14.22
N ILE A 114 -20.60 20.26 -14.83
CA ILE A 114 -21.86 20.62 -14.19
C ILE A 114 -22.72 19.38 -14.05
N ILE A 115 -23.18 19.10 -12.83
CA ILE A 115 -24.01 17.91 -12.54
C ILE A 115 -25.45 18.34 -12.31
N TYR A 116 -26.36 17.60 -12.92
CA TYR A 116 -27.81 17.77 -12.77
C TYR A 116 -28.45 16.46 -12.29
N GLY A 117 -29.33 16.56 -11.32
CA GLY A 117 -30.06 15.42 -10.80
C GLY A 117 -30.97 15.82 -9.65
N ASP A 118 -31.81 14.88 -9.23
CA ASP A 118 -32.74 15.09 -8.13
C ASP A 118 -32.15 14.54 -6.83
N LYS A 119 -32.18 15.30 -5.74
CA LYS A 119 -31.68 14.93 -4.42
C LYS A 119 -30.24 14.38 -4.45
N ILE A 120 -29.40 15.04 -5.22
CA ILE A 120 -28.00 14.67 -5.38
C ILE A 120 -27.10 15.28 -4.31
N THR A 121 -26.03 14.56 -3.99
CA THR A 121 -24.91 15.02 -3.16
C THR A 121 -23.64 14.80 -3.96
N VAL A 122 -22.74 15.78 -3.99
CA VAL A 122 -21.42 15.68 -4.60
C VAL A 122 -20.36 15.66 -3.49
N SER A 123 -19.34 14.84 -3.64
CA SER A 123 -18.22 14.73 -2.71
C SER A 123 -16.91 14.50 -3.48
N GLU A 124 -15.83 15.05 -2.96
CA GLU A 124 -14.51 14.74 -3.45
C GLU A 124 -14.17 13.28 -3.16
N VAL A 125 -13.54 12.60 -4.12
CA VAL A 125 -13.01 11.24 -3.91
C VAL A 125 -11.74 11.37 -3.10
N MET A 126 -11.73 10.79 -1.91
CA MET A 126 -10.54 10.76 -1.08
C MET A 126 -9.43 10.00 -1.82
N GLN A 127 -8.25 10.62 -1.91
CA GLN A 127 -7.06 9.98 -2.43
C GLN A 127 -6.32 9.25 -1.30
N PRO A 128 -5.70 8.08 -1.58
CA PRO A 128 -4.87 7.42 -0.59
C PRO A 128 -3.64 8.30 -0.27
N PRO A 129 -3.15 8.29 0.99
CA PRO A 129 -1.96 9.03 1.36
C PRO A 129 -0.74 8.66 0.53
N GLY A 130 0.03 9.66 0.12
CA GLY A 130 1.23 9.50 -0.70
C GLY A 130 0.96 9.50 -2.21
N THR A 131 1.99 9.21 -2.99
CA THR A 131 1.90 9.10 -4.45
C THR A 131 1.44 7.70 -4.82
N VAL A 132 0.36 7.57 -5.59
CA VAL A 132 -0.09 6.29 -6.12
C VAL A 132 0.87 5.84 -7.24
N ILE A 133 1.53 4.70 -7.05
CA ILE A 133 2.37 4.06 -8.07
C ILE A 133 1.49 3.21 -8.99
N ALA A 134 0.60 2.42 -8.39
CA ALA A 134 -0.29 1.51 -9.11
C ALA A 134 -1.52 1.15 -8.26
N LYS A 135 -2.58 0.69 -8.93
CA LYS A 135 -3.77 0.11 -8.30
C LYS A 135 -4.14 -1.23 -8.94
N VAL A 136 -4.84 -2.07 -8.21
CA VAL A 136 -5.31 -3.36 -8.73
C VAL A 136 -6.38 -3.16 -9.80
N ALA A 137 -6.44 -4.06 -10.79
CA ALA A 137 -7.48 -4.01 -11.84
C ALA A 137 -8.85 -4.41 -11.27
N HIS A 138 -8.91 -5.38 -10.34
CA HIS A 138 -10.15 -5.91 -9.77
C HIS A 138 -10.20 -5.75 -8.26
N LEU A 139 -10.86 -4.69 -7.77
CA LEU A 139 -10.88 -4.21 -6.39
C LEU A 139 -11.11 -5.29 -5.31
N LYS A 140 -12.01 -6.26 -5.53
CA LYS A 140 -12.35 -7.28 -4.52
C LYS A 140 -11.74 -8.66 -4.78
N LYS A 141 -11.03 -8.82 -5.89
CA LYS A 141 -10.43 -10.09 -6.30
C LYS A 141 -8.92 -10.12 -6.17
N GLU A 142 -8.29 -8.96 -6.30
CA GLU A 142 -6.84 -8.79 -6.32
C GLU A 142 -6.36 -7.98 -5.12
N SER A 143 -5.07 -8.09 -4.81
CA SER A 143 -4.43 -7.33 -3.75
C SER A 143 -2.97 -7.10 -4.09
N VAL A 144 -2.50 -5.87 -3.91
CA VAL A 144 -1.08 -5.53 -3.91
C VAL A 144 -0.38 -6.31 -2.81
N THR A 145 0.73 -6.97 -3.15
CA THR A 145 1.53 -7.74 -2.19
C THR A 145 3.02 -7.51 -2.40
N ASN A 146 3.80 -7.77 -1.35
CA ASN A 146 5.27 -7.78 -1.37
C ASN A 146 5.91 -6.49 -1.94
N PRO A 147 5.54 -5.28 -1.51
CA PRO A 147 6.21 -4.08 -1.97
C PRO A 147 7.66 -4.07 -1.48
N ALA A 148 8.59 -3.77 -2.39
CA ALA A 148 10.00 -3.58 -2.08
C ALA A 148 10.53 -2.35 -2.82
N ILE A 149 11.39 -1.55 -2.17
CA ILE A 149 12.01 -0.36 -2.75
C ILE A 149 13.52 -0.44 -2.66
N LEU A 150 14.18 0.05 -3.71
CA LEU A 150 15.63 0.22 -3.75
C LEU A 150 15.96 1.61 -4.33
N VAL A 151 16.80 2.34 -3.62
CA VAL A 151 17.46 3.54 -4.14
C VAL A 151 18.69 3.08 -4.91
N LEU A 152 18.70 3.30 -6.22
CA LEU A 152 19.79 2.89 -7.10
C LEU A 152 21.00 3.85 -6.96
N PRO A 153 22.22 3.41 -7.31
CA PRO A 153 23.42 4.24 -7.24
C PRO A 153 23.33 5.55 -8.03
N ASN A 154 22.58 5.57 -9.14
CA ASN A 154 22.33 6.79 -9.92
C ASN A 154 21.28 7.73 -9.30
N GLY A 155 20.70 7.36 -8.17
CA GLY A 155 19.69 8.12 -7.44
C GLY A 155 18.25 7.91 -7.92
N ASP A 156 18.00 7.06 -8.91
CA ASP A 156 16.67 6.62 -9.31
C ASP A 156 16.07 5.67 -8.26
N TYR A 157 14.77 5.50 -8.26
CA TYR A 157 14.10 4.52 -7.40
C TYR A 157 13.57 3.37 -8.22
N LEU A 158 13.86 2.15 -7.77
CA LEU A 158 13.28 0.91 -8.27
C LEU A 158 12.30 0.39 -7.23
N VAL A 159 11.07 0.12 -7.66
CA VAL A 159 10.03 -0.49 -6.82
C VAL A 159 9.55 -1.77 -7.48
N ALA A 160 9.39 -2.82 -6.68
CA ALA A 160 8.79 -4.07 -7.11
C ALA A 160 7.53 -4.36 -6.28
N CYS A 161 6.50 -4.89 -6.92
CA CYS A 161 5.33 -5.43 -6.21
C CYS A 161 4.70 -6.57 -7.01
N SER A 162 3.89 -7.38 -6.32
CA SER A 162 3.06 -8.42 -6.93
C SER A 162 1.58 -8.07 -6.76
N GLY A 163 0.72 -8.64 -7.61
CA GLY A 163 -0.73 -8.42 -7.55
C GLY A 163 -1.22 -7.17 -8.27
N VAL A 164 -0.34 -6.47 -8.99
CA VAL A 164 -0.71 -5.40 -9.91
C VAL A 164 -0.42 -5.89 -11.32
N PHE A 165 -1.41 -5.80 -12.21
CA PHE A 165 -1.28 -6.23 -13.59
C PHE A 165 -1.42 -5.02 -14.51
N VAL A 166 -0.46 -4.84 -15.39
CA VAL A 166 -0.54 -3.87 -16.47
C VAL A 166 -1.11 -4.53 -17.73
N LYS A 167 -0.92 -5.85 -17.88
CA LYS A 167 -1.53 -6.66 -18.95
C LYS A 167 -2.58 -7.60 -18.39
N SER A 168 -3.80 -7.50 -18.89
CA SER A 168 -4.93 -8.33 -18.48
C SER A 168 -4.72 -9.80 -18.85
N GLY A 169 -4.91 -10.72 -17.91
CA GLY A 169 -5.15 -12.14 -18.15
C GLY A 169 -4.09 -13.12 -17.70
N GLU A 170 -2.91 -12.71 -17.23
CA GLU A 170 -1.89 -13.64 -16.77
C GLU A 170 -1.76 -13.64 -15.24
N LYS A 171 -1.42 -14.82 -14.67
CA LYS A 171 -1.24 -15.01 -13.24
C LYS A 171 -0.07 -14.17 -12.71
N SER A 172 -0.25 -13.67 -11.51
CA SER A 172 0.62 -12.74 -10.77
C SER A 172 2.12 -12.99 -10.89
N GLY A 173 2.78 -12.18 -11.69
CA GLY A 173 4.22 -11.98 -11.66
C GLY A 173 4.63 -10.86 -10.72
N VAL A 174 5.82 -10.36 -10.90
CA VAL A 174 6.34 -9.16 -10.25
C VAL A 174 6.34 -8.04 -11.28
N THR A 175 5.75 -6.90 -10.94
CA THR A 175 5.84 -5.67 -11.72
C THR A 175 6.89 -4.77 -11.09
N TYR A 176 7.82 -4.30 -11.90
CA TYR A 176 8.86 -3.35 -11.51
C TYR A 176 8.52 -1.96 -12.05
N PHE A 177 8.66 -0.96 -11.18
CA PHE A 177 8.42 0.45 -11.48
C PHE A 177 9.70 1.23 -11.23
N CYS A 178 9.95 2.25 -12.05
CA CYS A 178 11.08 3.16 -11.89
C CYS A 178 10.59 4.60 -11.78
N SER A 179 11.21 5.37 -10.88
CA SER A 179 11.05 6.82 -10.78
C SER A 179 12.41 7.49 -10.94
N LYS A 180 12.49 8.47 -11.85
CA LYS A 180 13.69 9.29 -12.11
C LYS A 180 13.59 10.70 -11.53
N ASP A 181 12.50 11.01 -10.84
CA ASP A 181 12.17 12.34 -10.31
C ASP A 181 11.88 12.33 -8.81
N LYS A 182 12.57 11.41 -8.10
CA LYS A 182 12.48 11.27 -6.64
C LYS A 182 11.09 10.88 -6.14
N GLY A 183 10.37 10.04 -6.90
CA GLY A 183 9.08 9.49 -6.50
C GLY A 183 7.86 10.32 -6.86
N LYS A 184 8.04 11.40 -7.64
CA LYS A 184 6.92 12.23 -8.10
C LYS A 184 6.09 11.51 -9.17
N THR A 185 6.77 10.88 -10.12
CA THR A 185 6.14 10.08 -11.18
C THR A 185 6.79 8.69 -11.28
N TRP A 186 6.01 7.72 -11.75
CA TRP A 186 6.41 6.32 -11.85
C TRP A 186 6.06 5.76 -13.23
N LYS A 187 6.97 4.94 -13.76
CA LYS A 187 6.75 4.21 -15.02
C LYS A 187 6.99 2.73 -14.78
N VAL A 188 6.21 1.88 -15.44
CA VAL A 188 6.50 0.45 -15.50
C VAL A 188 7.83 0.27 -16.21
N LEU A 189 8.77 -0.37 -15.53
CA LEU A 189 10.08 -0.72 -16.08
C LEU A 189 10.02 -2.09 -16.76
N SER A 190 9.48 -3.08 -16.06
CA SER A 190 9.32 -4.44 -16.56
C SER A 190 8.22 -5.20 -15.81
N GLU A 191 7.69 -6.21 -16.49
CA GLU A 191 6.78 -7.21 -15.90
C GLU A 191 7.40 -8.58 -16.07
N ASN A 192 7.38 -9.36 -15.02
CA ASN A 192 8.03 -10.66 -15.00
C ASN A 192 7.05 -11.73 -14.54
N ASN A 193 6.76 -12.70 -15.40
CA ASN A 193 5.80 -13.78 -15.16
C ASN A 193 6.30 -14.84 -14.18
N GLY A 194 7.54 -14.73 -13.70
CA GLY A 194 8.11 -15.66 -12.74
C GLY A 194 7.60 -15.43 -11.32
N TYR A 195 7.14 -16.50 -10.68
CA TYR A 195 6.64 -16.46 -9.32
C TYR A 195 7.76 -16.35 -8.29
N ILE A 196 7.92 -15.15 -7.73
CA ILE A 196 8.68 -14.94 -6.51
C ILE A 196 7.80 -14.19 -5.52
N SER A 197 7.80 -14.61 -4.26
CA SER A 197 7.07 -13.99 -3.16
C SER A 197 8.01 -13.60 -2.04
N PHE A 198 7.59 -12.68 -1.20
CA PHE A 198 8.33 -12.27 0.00
C PHE A 198 9.76 -11.80 -0.30
N TYR A 199 9.95 -11.22 -1.47
CA TYR A 199 11.26 -10.76 -1.94
C TYR A 199 11.60 -9.37 -1.39
N ASN A 200 12.89 -9.11 -1.37
CA ASN A 200 13.45 -7.75 -1.27
C ASN A 200 14.39 -7.51 -2.46
N LEU A 201 14.75 -6.26 -2.66
CA LEU A 201 15.73 -5.81 -3.64
C LEU A 201 17.01 -5.38 -2.94
N PHE A 202 18.17 -5.73 -3.48
CA PHE A 202 19.46 -5.27 -2.98
C PHE A 202 20.52 -5.24 -4.07
N MET A 203 21.52 -4.37 -3.90
CA MET A 203 22.72 -4.32 -4.74
C MET A 203 23.86 -5.04 -4.05
N HIS A 204 24.65 -5.78 -4.82
CA HIS A 204 25.92 -6.36 -4.41
C HIS A 204 26.87 -6.42 -5.60
N ASP A 205 28.09 -5.88 -5.46
CA ASP A 205 29.10 -5.79 -6.53
C ASP A 205 28.52 -5.21 -7.84
N ASP A 206 27.83 -4.08 -7.72
CA ASP A 206 27.13 -3.36 -8.81
C ASP A 206 26.05 -4.17 -9.55
N VAL A 207 25.71 -5.34 -9.06
CA VAL A 207 24.67 -6.21 -9.60
C VAL A 207 23.39 -6.11 -8.75
N LEU A 208 22.25 -6.08 -9.41
CA LEU A 208 20.95 -6.04 -8.77
C LEU A 208 20.43 -7.46 -8.51
N TYR A 209 20.01 -7.72 -7.29
CA TYR A 209 19.45 -8.99 -6.85
C TYR A 209 18.05 -8.83 -6.27
N SER A 210 17.26 -9.89 -6.38
CA SER A 210 15.99 -10.09 -5.70
C SER A 210 15.98 -11.47 -5.03
N MET A 211 15.81 -11.52 -3.71
CA MET A 211 15.81 -12.77 -2.94
C MET A 211 14.49 -12.93 -2.20
N GLY A 212 13.88 -14.11 -2.31
CA GLY A 212 12.60 -14.43 -1.69
C GLY A 212 12.29 -15.92 -1.76
N THR A 213 11.00 -16.26 -1.88
CA THR A 213 10.56 -17.64 -2.05
C THR A 213 9.80 -17.83 -3.36
N GLU A 214 9.88 -19.03 -3.91
CA GLU A 214 9.14 -19.42 -5.11
C GLU A 214 7.64 -19.46 -4.83
N GLY A 215 6.85 -18.83 -5.71
CA GLY A 215 5.43 -19.07 -5.89
C GLY A 215 4.46 -18.65 -4.79
N TRP A 216 3.17 -18.65 -5.20
CA TRP A 216 2.01 -18.58 -4.34
C TRP A 216 1.28 -19.92 -4.31
N GLY A 217 1.06 -20.48 -3.12
CA GLY A 217 0.10 -21.55 -2.92
C GLY A 217 0.48 -22.94 -3.48
N GLY A 218 1.69 -23.09 -4.06
CA GLY A 218 2.21 -24.38 -4.49
C GLY A 218 2.68 -25.25 -3.33
N ASN A 219 2.95 -26.54 -3.59
CA ASN A 219 3.53 -27.46 -2.62
C ASN A 219 5.01 -27.17 -2.33
N SER A 220 5.70 -26.44 -3.20
CA SER A 220 7.08 -26.01 -3.05
C SER A 220 7.12 -24.49 -2.86
N ARG A 221 7.98 -24.03 -1.95
CA ARG A 221 8.35 -22.63 -1.74
C ARG A 221 9.85 -22.55 -1.48
N ASN A 222 10.59 -22.97 -2.47
CA ASN A 222 12.05 -22.93 -2.39
C ASN A 222 12.52 -21.50 -2.12
N VAL A 223 13.61 -21.34 -1.41
CA VAL A 223 14.27 -20.03 -1.33
C VAL A 223 14.98 -19.82 -2.65
N ILE A 224 14.67 -18.71 -3.31
CA ILE A 224 15.26 -18.35 -4.59
C ILE A 224 15.89 -16.96 -4.56
N ILE A 225 16.93 -16.81 -5.34
CA ILE A 225 17.56 -15.53 -5.66
C ILE A 225 17.54 -15.32 -7.16
N ARG A 226 17.33 -14.07 -7.57
CA ARG A 226 17.31 -13.65 -8.98
C ARG A 226 18.32 -12.54 -9.17
N ARG A 227 18.89 -12.47 -10.35
CA ARG A 227 19.89 -11.49 -10.74
C ARG A 227 19.38 -10.69 -11.96
N SER A 228 19.68 -9.41 -11.97
CA SER A 228 19.49 -8.51 -13.10
C SER A 228 20.80 -7.77 -13.39
N ASP A 229 21.26 -7.83 -14.62
CA ASP A 229 22.46 -7.15 -15.10
C ASP A 229 22.14 -5.87 -15.87
N ASP A 230 20.86 -5.52 -16.01
CA ASP A 230 20.34 -4.41 -16.81
C ASP A 230 19.44 -3.44 -16.01
N GLY A 231 19.67 -3.36 -14.68
CA GLY A 231 18.96 -2.43 -13.81
C GLY A 231 17.50 -2.78 -13.55
N GLY A 232 17.11 -4.05 -13.68
CA GLY A 232 15.75 -4.54 -13.36
C GLY A 232 14.85 -4.70 -14.60
N ILE A 233 15.38 -4.53 -15.81
CA ILE A 233 14.61 -4.74 -17.06
C ILE A 233 14.39 -6.24 -17.28
N SER A 234 15.43 -7.05 -17.14
CA SER A 234 15.34 -8.51 -17.19
C SER A 234 15.91 -9.17 -15.94
N TRP A 235 15.44 -10.39 -15.66
CA TRP A 235 15.80 -11.13 -14.46
C TRP A 235 16.05 -12.59 -14.80
N THR A 236 17.07 -13.18 -14.18
CA THR A 236 17.23 -14.63 -14.18
C THR A 236 16.02 -15.28 -13.50
N PHE A 237 15.67 -16.47 -13.93
CA PHE A 237 14.56 -17.20 -13.33
C PHE A 237 14.89 -18.71 -13.30
N PRO A 238 14.91 -19.35 -12.10
CA PRO A 238 15.12 -20.78 -12.02
C PRO A 238 13.94 -21.54 -12.66
N ARG A 239 14.26 -22.54 -13.47
CA ARG A 239 13.25 -23.37 -14.19
C ARG A 239 12.83 -24.60 -13.40
N ASP A 240 13.72 -25.10 -12.55
CA ASP A 240 13.52 -26.26 -11.70
C ASP A 240 14.38 -26.16 -10.43
N SER A 241 14.28 -27.14 -9.55
CA SER A 241 14.99 -27.16 -8.26
C SER A 241 16.52 -27.33 -8.35
N LEU A 242 17.06 -27.63 -9.52
CA LEU A 242 18.49 -27.75 -9.78
C LEU A 242 19.07 -26.54 -10.50
N SER A 243 18.23 -25.61 -10.91
CA SER A 243 18.64 -24.38 -11.61
C SER A 243 19.42 -23.46 -10.68
N GLU A 244 20.37 -22.72 -11.26
CA GLU A 244 20.98 -21.57 -10.56
C GLU A 244 19.89 -20.62 -10.08
N GLY A 245 20.08 -20.09 -8.86
CA GLY A 245 19.12 -19.23 -8.21
C GLY A 245 18.17 -19.95 -7.26
N VAL A 246 18.05 -21.28 -7.28
CA VAL A 246 17.42 -22.04 -6.20
C VAL A 246 18.49 -22.34 -5.14
N ILE A 247 18.40 -21.66 -3.99
CA ILE A 247 19.43 -21.72 -2.96
C ILE A 247 19.06 -22.62 -1.77
N LYS A 248 17.79 -22.95 -1.59
CA LYS A 248 17.33 -23.93 -0.60
C LYS A 248 16.00 -24.53 -1.01
N CYS A 249 15.94 -25.86 -1.17
CA CYS A 249 14.70 -26.56 -1.48
C CYS A 249 13.87 -26.79 -0.21
N GLY A 250 12.54 -26.61 -0.31
CA GLY A 250 11.60 -26.84 0.80
C GLY A 250 10.37 -25.96 0.77
N LYS A 251 9.81 -25.71 1.96
CA LYS A 251 8.66 -24.82 2.15
C LYS A 251 9.05 -23.73 3.13
N PHE A 252 9.38 -22.56 2.59
CA PHE A 252 9.87 -21.43 3.35
C PHE A 252 8.97 -20.21 3.20
N SER A 253 9.09 -19.29 4.13
CA SER A 253 8.43 -17.99 4.17
C SER A 253 9.41 -16.93 4.65
N THR A 254 9.13 -15.70 4.37
CA THR A 254 9.80 -14.49 4.85
C THR A 254 8.91 -13.29 4.51
N ALA A 255 9.45 -12.08 4.49
CA ALA A 255 8.79 -10.87 4.03
C ALA A 255 9.76 -10.01 3.19
N PRO A 256 9.32 -8.93 2.57
CA PRO A 256 10.21 -7.87 2.07
C PRO A 256 10.97 -7.22 3.22
N VAL A 257 12.04 -7.87 3.69
CA VAL A 257 12.91 -7.43 4.79
C VAL A 257 14.34 -7.31 4.29
N PRO A 258 15.19 -6.47 4.90
CA PRO A 258 16.53 -6.21 4.41
C PRO A 258 17.42 -7.47 4.38
N VAL A 259 18.30 -7.49 3.40
CA VAL A 259 19.54 -8.26 3.43
C VAL A 259 20.59 -7.40 4.13
N VAL A 260 21.38 -7.98 5.00
CA VAL A 260 22.42 -7.29 5.78
C VAL A 260 23.80 -7.89 5.44
N ILE A 261 24.77 -7.01 5.19
CA ILE A 261 26.17 -7.37 5.02
C ILE A 261 26.88 -7.13 6.36
N TYR A 262 27.43 -8.20 6.91
CA TYR A 262 28.16 -8.14 8.18
C TYR A 262 29.21 -9.25 8.29
N ASN A 263 30.39 -8.92 8.81
CA ASN A 263 31.51 -9.86 9.00
C ASN A 263 31.81 -10.71 7.76
N GLY A 264 31.93 -10.06 6.59
CA GLY A 264 32.27 -10.73 5.33
C GLY A 264 31.19 -11.67 4.78
N ARG A 265 29.95 -11.57 5.27
CA ARG A 265 28.81 -12.38 4.83
C ARG A 265 27.58 -11.53 4.54
N ILE A 266 26.73 -12.06 3.69
CA ILE A 266 25.37 -11.58 3.44
C ILE A 266 24.42 -12.41 4.30
N TRP A 267 23.48 -11.76 4.99
CA TRP A 267 22.55 -12.39 5.94
C TRP A 267 21.10 -12.06 5.64
N ARG A 268 20.22 -13.05 5.81
CA ARG A 268 18.78 -12.88 5.64
C ARG A 268 17.98 -13.79 6.57
N ALA A 269 16.95 -13.20 7.22
CA ALA A 269 15.98 -13.93 8.03
C ALA A 269 14.99 -14.70 7.15
N MET A 270 14.66 -15.91 7.57
CA MET A 270 13.73 -16.83 6.93
C MET A 270 12.93 -17.62 7.96
N GLU A 271 11.78 -18.17 7.55
CA GLU A 271 10.98 -19.08 8.36
C GLU A 271 10.58 -20.31 7.54
N THR A 272 10.33 -21.45 8.24
CA THR A 272 9.63 -22.57 7.61
C THR A 272 8.15 -22.22 7.41
N GLY A 273 7.59 -22.58 6.26
CA GLY A 273 6.23 -22.23 5.86
C GLY A 273 5.33 -23.46 5.59
N VAL A 274 5.54 -24.56 6.28
CA VAL A 274 4.75 -25.80 6.10
C VAL A 274 3.39 -25.62 6.76
N LYS A 275 2.31 -25.78 6.00
CA LYS A 275 0.94 -25.70 6.54
C LYS A 275 0.70 -26.82 7.56
N GLY A 276 0.27 -26.43 8.76
CA GLY A 276 -0.01 -27.37 9.86
C GLY A 276 1.18 -27.66 10.76
N GLU A 277 2.38 -27.17 10.42
CA GLU A 277 3.55 -27.24 11.28
C GLU A 277 3.79 -25.89 12.00
N VAL A 278 4.48 -25.97 13.12
CA VAL A 278 4.91 -24.77 13.86
C VAL A 278 6.05 -24.11 13.07
N PRO A 279 5.95 -22.81 12.73
CA PRO A 279 7.00 -22.10 12.04
C PRO A 279 8.30 -22.09 12.85
N ARG A 280 9.42 -22.34 12.16
CA ARG A 280 10.77 -22.23 12.71
C ARG A 280 11.46 -21.02 12.09
N ALA A 281 11.90 -20.09 12.92
CA ALA A 281 12.75 -18.98 12.50
C ALA A 281 14.19 -19.45 12.33
N PHE A 282 14.87 -19.02 11.28
CA PHE A 282 16.29 -19.28 11.04
C PHE A 282 16.89 -18.16 10.19
N VAL A 283 18.21 -18.08 10.15
CA VAL A 283 18.92 -17.10 9.34
C VAL A 283 19.78 -17.82 8.31
N MET A 284 19.74 -17.37 7.07
CA MET A 284 20.61 -17.82 5.98
C MET A 284 21.75 -16.84 5.78
N SER A 285 22.92 -17.36 5.38
CA SER A 285 24.05 -16.51 5.02
C SER A 285 24.95 -17.12 3.96
N ALA A 286 25.63 -16.26 3.20
CA ALA A 286 26.66 -16.63 2.24
C ALA A 286 27.88 -15.71 2.39
N PRO A 287 29.12 -16.19 2.15
CA PRO A 287 30.27 -15.32 2.06
C PRO A 287 30.08 -14.24 1.00
N ILE A 288 30.48 -13.01 1.30
CA ILE A 288 30.23 -11.86 0.40
C ILE A 288 30.88 -12.04 -0.99
N ASN A 289 32.03 -12.73 -1.05
CA ASN A 289 32.77 -12.96 -2.30
C ASN A 289 32.36 -14.27 -3.00
N SER A 290 31.29 -14.96 -2.56
CA SER A 290 30.84 -16.19 -3.18
C SER A 290 29.82 -15.91 -4.31
N ASN A 291 29.61 -16.91 -5.17
CA ASN A 291 28.53 -16.81 -6.15
C ASN A 291 27.17 -17.00 -5.46
N LEU A 292 26.45 -15.90 -5.27
CA LEU A 292 25.16 -15.88 -4.58
C LEU A 292 24.07 -16.68 -5.29
N MET A 293 24.23 -16.98 -6.58
CA MET A 293 23.27 -17.76 -7.37
C MET A 293 23.39 -19.27 -7.11
N LYS A 294 24.41 -19.72 -6.39
CA LYS A 294 24.69 -21.15 -6.13
C LYS A 294 24.27 -21.57 -4.73
N ALA A 295 23.57 -22.70 -4.63
CA ALA A 295 23.08 -23.24 -3.36
C ALA A 295 24.21 -23.54 -2.36
N GLU A 296 25.35 -24.04 -2.85
CA GLU A 296 26.52 -24.36 -2.01
C GLU A 296 27.16 -23.14 -1.35
N SER A 297 26.88 -21.93 -1.82
CA SER A 297 27.37 -20.70 -1.17
C SER A 297 26.62 -20.38 0.12
N TRP A 298 25.42 -20.94 0.30
CA TRP A 298 24.53 -20.60 1.40
C TRP A 298 24.52 -21.64 2.51
N VAL A 299 24.58 -21.16 3.73
CA VAL A 299 24.38 -21.96 4.94
C VAL A 299 23.18 -21.39 5.72
N SER A 300 22.64 -22.22 6.63
CA SER A 300 21.52 -21.82 7.48
C SER A 300 21.83 -22.13 8.92
N THR A 301 21.41 -21.28 9.85
CA THR A 301 21.42 -21.64 11.27
C THR A 301 20.43 -22.77 11.56
N ASN A 302 20.50 -23.34 12.77
CA ASN A 302 19.41 -24.15 13.31
C ASN A 302 18.10 -23.34 13.30
N GLY A 303 16.97 -24.05 13.19
CA GLY A 303 15.65 -23.43 13.25
C GLY A 303 15.07 -23.46 14.66
N ILE A 304 14.65 -22.32 15.20
CA ILE A 304 13.96 -22.22 16.50
C ILE A 304 12.46 -22.24 16.26
N ALA A 305 11.77 -23.27 16.77
CA ALA A 305 10.32 -23.40 16.67
C ALA A 305 9.61 -22.43 17.58
N PHE A 306 8.54 -21.81 17.08
CA PHE A 306 7.65 -21.02 17.91
C PHE A 306 7.02 -21.89 19.03
N ASN A 307 6.92 -21.37 20.25
CA ASN A 307 6.18 -22.00 21.35
C ASN A 307 5.29 -20.96 22.06
N SER A 308 3.97 -21.20 22.03
CA SER A 308 2.99 -20.31 22.68
C SER A 308 3.11 -20.27 24.21
N GLU A 309 3.75 -21.25 24.83
CA GLU A 309 3.97 -21.31 26.29
C GLU A 309 4.96 -20.25 26.80
N TRP A 310 5.72 -19.62 25.91
CA TRP A 310 6.60 -18.51 26.26
C TRP A 310 5.84 -17.22 26.60
N PHE A 311 4.56 -17.17 26.28
CA PHE A 311 3.72 -15.97 26.43
C PHE A 311 2.68 -16.14 27.53
N ASP A 312 2.24 -15.02 28.11
CA ASP A 312 1.13 -15.03 29.06
C ASP A 312 -0.11 -15.71 28.45
N LYS A 313 -0.72 -16.65 29.18
CA LYS A 313 -1.91 -17.41 28.75
C LYS A 313 -3.13 -16.53 28.40
N LYS A 314 -3.14 -15.28 28.87
CA LYS A 314 -4.17 -14.29 28.49
C LYS A 314 -3.99 -13.74 27.08
N LEU A 315 -2.83 -13.94 26.46
CA LEU A 315 -2.51 -13.47 25.11
C LEU A 315 -2.85 -14.54 24.07
N VAL A 316 -3.47 -14.11 22.98
CA VAL A 316 -3.69 -14.94 21.80
C VAL A 316 -2.52 -14.70 20.86
N VAL A 317 -1.46 -15.48 21.00
CA VAL A 317 -0.27 -15.45 20.15
C VAL A 317 -0.29 -16.68 19.26
N LYS A 318 -0.16 -16.49 17.93
CA LYS A 318 -0.34 -17.58 16.98
C LYS A 318 0.97 -18.15 16.43
N GLN A 319 1.92 -17.28 16.16
CA GLN A 319 3.18 -17.64 15.53
C GLN A 319 4.15 -16.45 15.56
N TRP A 320 5.37 -16.70 15.15
CA TRP A 320 6.29 -15.66 14.73
C TRP A 320 6.65 -15.80 13.25
N VAL A 321 6.88 -14.71 12.56
CA VAL A 321 7.18 -14.64 11.14
C VAL A 321 7.83 -13.29 10.78
N GLU A 322 8.41 -13.20 9.59
CA GLU A 322 8.85 -11.93 9.00
C GLU A 322 9.99 -11.25 9.78
N GLY A 323 11.04 -12.05 10.07
CA GLY A 323 12.22 -11.60 10.80
C GLY A 323 13.04 -10.55 10.07
N ASN A 324 13.74 -9.70 10.84
CA ASN A 324 14.66 -8.66 10.36
C ASN A 324 16.04 -8.87 10.96
N VAL A 325 17.02 -9.23 10.13
CA VAL A 325 18.41 -9.29 10.56
C VAL A 325 18.96 -7.87 10.74
N VAL A 326 19.53 -7.58 11.91
CA VAL A 326 20.18 -6.31 12.24
C VAL A 326 21.39 -6.54 13.14
N ILE A 327 22.35 -5.59 13.13
CA ILE A 327 23.50 -5.59 14.03
C ILE A 327 23.07 -4.87 15.31
N ALA A 328 23.10 -5.56 16.44
CA ALA A 328 22.77 -4.99 17.75
C ALA A 328 23.91 -4.07 18.27
N PRO A 329 23.67 -3.20 19.28
CA PRO A 329 24.67 -2.27 19.79
C PRO A 329 25.93 -2.97 20.37
N ASN A 330 25.80 -4.20 20.82
CA ASN A 330 26.92 -5.04 21.31
C ASN A 330 27.72 -5.72 20.19
N GLY A 331 27.43 -5.39 18.91
CA GLY A 331 28.09 -5.98 17.76
C GLY A 331 27.59 -7.37 17.37
N LYS A 332 26.64 -7.96 18.10
CA LYS A 332 26.04 -9.26 17.70
C LYS A 332 25.01 -9.05 16.61
N LEU A 333 24.94 -10.02 15.69
CA LEU A 333 23.87 -10.08 14.72
C LEU A 333 22.63 -10.67 15.38
N VAL A 334 21.46 -10.05 15.16
CA VAL A 334 20.19 -10.53 15.72
C VAL A 334 19.11 -10.55 14.65
N ASP A 335 18.15 -11.46 14.80
CA ASP A 335 16.90 -11.46 14.04
C ASP A 335 15.78 -10.94 14.92
N VAL A 336 15.27 -9.75 14.59
CA VAL A 336 14.10 -9.16 15.27
C VAL A 336 12.86 -9.62 14.51
N ILE A 337 12.13 -10.57 15.10
CA ILE A 337 11.01 -11.24 14.42
C ILE A 337 9.65 -10.78 14.94
N ARG A 338 8.70 -10.61 14.04
CA ARG A 338 7.29 -10.32 14.32
C ARG A 338 6.65 -11.44 15.14
N VAL A 339 5.97 -11.09 16.22
CA VAL A 339 5.12 -11.99 17.02
C VAL A 339 3.65 -11.68 16.70
N ASP A 340 2.96 -12.64 16.07
CA ASP A 340 1.56 -12.48 15.63
C ASP A 340 0.59 -12.53 16.83
N ASN A 341 0.57 -11.44 17.59
CA ASN A 341 -0.24 -11.26 18.79
C ASN A 341 -1.58 -10.60 18.47
N TRP A 342 -2.65 -11.34 18.61
CA TRP A 342 -4.02 -10.90 18.30
C TRP A 342 -4.69 -10.14 19.43
N THR A 343 -4.11 -10.14 20.64
CA THR A 343 -4.65 -9.45 21.81
C THR A 343 -4.22 -7.99 21.86
N ASN A 344 -2.94 -7.68 21.65
CA ASN A 344 -2.44 -6.31 21.72
C ASN A 344 -1.73 -5.80 20.46
N GLY A 345 -1.19 -6.72 19.62
CA GLY A 345 -0.57 -6.37 18.36
C GLY A 345 0.79 -5.64 18.42
N ASN A 346 1.43 -5.58 19.59
CA ASN A 346 2.62 -4.77 19.86
C ASN A 346 3.79 -5.59 20.45
N MET A 347 4.04 -6.78 19.92
CA MET A 347 5.12 -7.65 20.39
C MET A 347 6.04 -8.06 19.26
N ALA A 348 7.33 -8.22 19.58
CA ALA A 348 8.34 -8.84 18.75
C ALA A 348 9.25 -9.71 19.62
N ALA A 349 10.12 -10.51 18.99
CA ALA A 349 11.14 -11.29 19.67
C ALA A 349 12.51 -11.01 19.05
N ILE A 350 13.58 -11.16 19.81
CA ILE A 350 14.96 -11.00 19.38
C ILE A 350 15.69 -12.33 19.47
N LEU A 351 16.10 -12.90 18.33
CA LEU A 351 16.88 -14.12 18.27
C LEU A 351 18.33 -13.73 17.96
N THR A 352 19.28 -14.24 18.74
CA THR A 352 20.71 -13.92 18.56
C THR A 352 21.37 -14.92 17.63
N VAL A 353 22.08 -14.44 16.61
CA VAL A 353 22.92 -15.22 15.71
C VAL A 353 24.31 -15.29 16.35
N GLU A 354 24.70 -16.47 16.86
CA GLU A 354 26.03 -16.68 17.44
C GLU A 354 27.07 -16.91 16.34
N ASP A 355 26.72 -17.68 15.31
CA ASP A 355 27.53 -17.91 14.11
C ASP A 355 26.63 -18.28 12.91
N SER A 356 27.22 -18.67 11.77
CA SER A 356 26.49 -19.03 10.55
C SER A 356 25.59 -20.27 10.67
N ASN A 357 25.72 -21.05 11.75
CA ASN A 357 24.99 -22.30 11.99
C ASN A 357 24.12 -22.23 13.26
N THR A 358 24.34 -21.25 14.12
CA THR A 358 23.76 -21.20 15.48
C THR A 358 22.90 -19.98 15.71
N LEU A 359 21.62 -20.19 15.95
CA LEU A 359 20.62 -19.21 16.39
C LEU A 359 20.16 -19.57 17.80
N VAL A 360 20.10 -18.60 18.71
CA VAL A 360 19.66 -18.80 20.10
C VAL A 360 18.57 -17.82 20.50
N PHE A 361 17.74 -18.21 21.46
CA PHE A 361 16.64 -17.41 21.96
C PHE A 361 16.40 -17.65 23.44
N ASN A 362 16.28 -16.59 24.23
CA ASN A 362 15.90 -16.66 25.64
C ASN A 362 14.49 -16.03 25.82
N PRO A 363 13.43 -16.83 25.96
CA PRO A 363 12.06 -16.30 26.04
C PRO A 363 11.79 -15.39 27.26
N LYS A 364 12.62 -15.44 28.30
CA LYS A 364 12.48 -14.60 29.49
C LYS A 364 12.98 -13.17 29.26
N GLU A 365 13.91 -12.98 28.34
CA GLU A 365 14.59 -11.69 28.12
C GLU A 365 14.33 -11.10 26.73
N ASP A 366 14.07 -11.97 25.74
CA ASP A 366 14.11 -11.59 24.33
C ASP A 366 12.73 -11.36 23.69
N ILE A 367 11.65 -11.46 24.49
CA ILE A 367 10.32 -10.99 24.08
C ILE A 367 10.22 -9.51 24.45
N ILE A 368 9.96 -8.66 23.47
CA ILE A 368 9.96 -7.22 23.63
C ILE A 368 8.61 -6.59 23.27
N ASN A 369 8.35 -5.41 23.82
CA ASN A 369 7.27 -4.56 23.37
C ASN A 369 7.77 -3.69 22.21
N LEU A 370 7.18 -3.89 21.03
CA LEU A 370 7.46 -3.11 19.84
C LEU A 370 6.14 -2.59 19.29
N PRO A 371 5.90 -1.26 19.28
CA PRO A 371 4.65 -0.70 18.76
C PRO A 371 4.37 -1.17 17.33
N GLY A 372 3.29 -1.94 17.15
CA GLY A 372 2.96 -2.53 15.86
C GLY A 372 3.71 -3.83 15.51
N GLY A 373 4.52 -4.39 16.39
CA GLY A 373 5.32 -5.61 16.19
C GLY A 373 4.52 -6.88 15.86
N GLY A 374 3.20 -6.85 16.05
CA GLY A 374 2.29 -7.91 15.58
C GLY A 374 1.99 -7.88 14.07
N LYS A 375 2.60 -6.99 13.31
CA LYS A 375 2.51 -6.86 11.85
C LYS A 375 3.91 -6.73 11.25
N LYS A 376 4.03 -6.88 9.92
CA LYS A 376 5.32 -6.74 9.22
C LYS A 376 5.89 -5.34 9.45
N PHE A 377 7.17 -5.29 9.77
CA PHE A 377 7.97 -4.09 9.86
C PHE A 377 9.31 -4.29 9.12
N THR A 378 10.00 -3.20 8.84
CA THR A 378 11.37 -3.18 8.32
C THR A 378 12.22 -2.34 9.25
N ILE A 379 13.31 -2.91 9.77
CA ILE A 379 14.26 -2.20 10.65
C ILE A 379 15.52 -1.85 9.85
N ARG A 380 15.99 -0.61 10.01
CA ARG A 380 17.31 -0.16 9.51
C ARG A 380 18.02 0.66 10.57
N TYR A 381 19.33 0.47 10.66
CA TYR A 381 20.19 1.28 11.53
C TYR A 381 20.64 2.54 10.78
N ASP A 382 20.55 3.68 11.45
CA ASP A 382 21.01 4.97 10.94
C ASP A 382 22.27 5.40 11.69
N THR A 383 23.39 5.38 11.00
CA THR A 383 24.70 5.73 11.56
C THR A 383 24.80 7.21 11.95
N ILE A 384 23.96 8.08 11.38
CA ILE A 384 23.97 9.53 11.66
C ILE A 384 23.32 9.81 13.03
N SER A 385 22.16 9.21 13.29
CA SER A 385 21.45 9.38 14.57
C SER A 385 21.87 8.37 15.63
N GLY A 386 22.61 7.32 15.28
CA GLY A 386 22.93 6.20 16.17
C GLY A 386 21.70 5.40 16.61
N LYS A 387 20.60 5.43 15.83
CA LYS A 387 19.34 4.78 16.19
C LYS A 387 18.90 3.76 15.13
N TYR A 388 18.15 2.79 15.58
CA TYR A 388 17.34 1.90 14.73
C TYR A 388 16.00 2.56 14.45
N TRP A 389 15.55 2.45 13.22
CA TRP A 389 14.29 3.02 12.76
C TRP A 389 13.42 1.95 12.14
N ALA A 390 12.10 2.06 12.32
CA ALA A 390 11.15 1.19 11.65
C ALA A 390 9.84 1.92 11.35
N MET A 391 9.14 1.47 10.31
CA MET A 391 7.76 1.88 10.02
C MET A 391 6.83 0.73 10.41
N THR A 392 5.83 1.01 11.25
CA THR A 392 4.97 0.00 11.87
C THR A 392 3.51 0.41 11.87
N ASN A 393 2.63 -0.55 12.20
CA ASN A 393 1.20 -0.30 12.40
C ASN A 393 0.85 -0.44 13.89
N PRO A 394 1.02 0.59 14.72
CA PRO A 394 0.65 0.54 16.14
C PRO A 394 -0.87 0.37 16.30
N VAL A 395 -1.26 -0.31 17.36
CA VAL A 395 -2.66 -0.52 17.72
C VAL A 395 -3.04 0.48 18.80
N PHE A 396 -3.98 1.37 18.50
CA PHE A 396 -4.51 2.32 19.47
C PHE A 396 -5.80 1.81 20.12
N GLU A 397 -6.05 2.18 21.36
CA GLU A 397 -7.18 1.70 22.16
C GLU A 397 -8.55 2.01 21.52
N GLN A 398 -8.66 3.14 20.83
CA GLN A 398 -9.88 3.52 20.12
C GLN A 398 -10.25 2.54 18.99
N ASP A 399 -9.25 1.93 18.33
CA ASP A 399 -9.49 1.03 17.20
C ASP A 399 -9.93 -0.36 17.65
N LYS A 400 -9.49 -0.80 18.84
CA LYS A 400 -9.89 -2.08 19.44
C LYS A 400 -11.40 -2.15 19.74
N LYS A 401 -12.03 -1.00 20.02
CA LYS A 401 -13.44 -0.89 20.40
C LYS A 401 -14.39 -0.85 19.21
N LYS A 402 -13.89 -0.60 18.01
CA LYS A 402 -14.72 -0.46 16.80
C LYS A 402 -15.24 -1.81 16.34
N LYS A 403 -16.50 -1.84 15.89
CA LYS A 403 -17.22 -3.02 15.39
C LYS A 403 -17.84 -2.68 14.03
N HIS A 404 -17.99 -3.70 13.18
CA HIS A 404 -18.64 -3.58 11.88
C HIS A 404 -19.65 -4.72 11.72
N SER A 405 -20.88 -4.40 11.36
CA SER A 405 -21.98 -5.37 11.28
C SER A 405 -21.73 -6.53 10.32
N GLY A 406 -20.99 -6.29 9.23
CA GLY A 406 -20.67 -7.29 8.20
C GLY A 406 -19.49 -8.19 8.57
N ILE A 407 -18.27 -7.63 8.58
CA ILE A 407 -17.02 -8.43 8.59
C ILE A 407 -16.37 -8.62 9.97
N TYR A 408 -16.60 -7.71 10.92
CA TYR A 408 -15.95 -7.71 12.23
C TYR A 408 -16.93 -7.40 13.37
N LYS A 409 -17.96 -8.23 13.52
CA LYS A 409 -19.02 -8.07 14.54
C LYS A 409 -18.50 -8.00 15.99
N LYS A 410 -17.38 -8.68 16.28
CA LYS A 410 -16.72 -8.70 17.59
C LYS A 410 -15.54 -7.72 17.69
N GLY A 411 -15.31 -6.89 16.67
CA GLY A 411 -14.14 -6.03 16.54
C GLY A 411 -13.02 -6.65 15.71
N VAL A 412 -12.11 -5.81 15.25
CA VAL A 412 -10.92 -6.25 14.48
C VAL A 412 -9.88 -6.80 15.46
N PRO A 413 -9.40 -8.04 15.28
CA PRO A 413 -8.28 -8.55 16.06
C PRO A 413 -7.04 -7.64 15.94
N CYS A 414 -6.32 -7.41 17.03
CA CYS A 414 -5.19 -6.46 17.04
C CYS A 414 -4.10 -6.78 16.02
N GLY A 415 -3.84 -8.06 15.73
CA GLY A 415 -2.94 -8.47 14.65
C GLY A 415 -3.39 -8.07 13.24
N LEU A 416 -4.65 -7.63 13.07
CA LEU A 416 -5.23 -7.19 11.80
C LEU A 416 -5.51 -5.68 11.73
N ILE A 417 -5.36 -4.92 12.82
CA ILE A 417 -5.52 -3.45 12.83
C ILE A 417 -4.33 -2.82 12.10
N ARG A 418 -4.58 -2.14 10.97
CA ARG A 418 -3.55 -1.61 10.05
C ARG A 418 -3.83 -0.18 9.58
N ASN A 419 -4.84 0.47 10.15
CA ASN A 419 -5.30 1.80 9.77
C ASN A 419 -4.42 2.95 10.27
N ASN A 420 -3.40 2.65 11.07
CA ASN A 420 -2.42 3.63 11.52
C ASN A 420 -1.03 3.25 11.03
N LEU A 421 -0.21 4.25 10.71
CA LEU A 421 1.19 4.09 10.34
C LEU A 421 2.03 5.00 11.23
N ALA A 422 3.12 4.49 11.78
CA ALA A 422 4.04 5.26 12.60
C ALA A 422 5.50 5.01 12.22
N LEU A 423 6.32 6.05 12.40
CA LEU A 423 7.77 5.96 12.44
C LEU A 423 8.19 5.78 13.90
N ILE A 424 8.88 4.68 14.19
CA ILE A 424 9.37 4.34 15.52
C ILE A 424 10.89 4.28 15.51
N CYS A 425 11.50 4.52 16.67
CA CYS A 425 12.94 4.39 16.82
C CYS A 425 13.36 3.76 18.16
N SER A 426 14.59 3.24 18.18
CA SER A 426 15.21 2.63 19.35
C SER A 426 16.73 2.86 19.31
N SER A 427 17.38 2.99 20.46
CA SER A 427 18.83 3.00 20.57
C SER A 427 19.43 1.60 20.85
N ASP A 428 18.61 0.63 21.28
CA ASP A 428 19.06 -0.66 21.79
C ASP A 428 18.32 -1.88 21.25
N LEU A 429 17.36 -1.70 20.33
CA LEU A 429 16.44 -2.71 19.79
C LEU A 429 15.42 -3.26 20.80
N ARG A 430 15.53 -2.89 22.07
CA ARG A 430 14.66 -3.41 23.16
C ARG A 430 13.60 -2.41 23.58
N HIS A 431 13.96 -1.13 23.64
CA HIS A 431 13.07 -0.04 24.01
C HIS A 431 12.73 0.78 22.78
N TRP A 432 11.48 0.72 22.35
CA TRP A 432 10.98 1.39 21.14
C TRP A 432 10.01 2.50 21.50
N GLU A 433 10.19 3.65 20.89
CA GLU A 433 9.31 4.81 21.00
C GLU A 433 8.70 5.19 19.66
N ILE A 434 7.47 5.68 19.66
CA ILE A 434 6.85 6.29 18.49
C ILE A 434 7.40 7.71 18.39
N LYS A 435 8.25 7.94 17.37
CA LYS A 435 8.72 9.30 17.08
C LYS A 435 7.63 10.14 16.46
N ASP A 436 6.99 9.63 15.39
CA ASP A 436 5.90 10.30 14.71
C ASP A 436 4.82 9.32 14.29
N THR A 437 3.57 9.68 14.50
CA THR A 437 2.44 9.00 13.86
C THR A 437 2.23 9.63 12.49
N LEU A 438 2.46 8.87 11.44
CA LEU A 438 2.43 9.36 10.05
C LEU A 438 1.03 9.44 9.48
N ILE A 439 0.23 8.40 9.74
CA ILE A 439 -1.15 8.30 9.27
C ILE A 439 -2.02 7.77 10.40
N ILE A 440 -3.18 8.40 10.60
CA ILE A 440 -4.27 7.91 11.44
C ILE A 440 -5.53 7.90 10.60
N SER A 441 -6.18 6.74 10.48
CA SER A 441 -7.51 6.63 9.91
C SER A 441 -8.50 6.12 10.96
N ASP A 442 -9.71 6.65 10.91
CA ASP A 442 -10.79 6.20 11.79
C ASP A 442 -11.46 4.90 11.31
N ASN A 443 -11.02 4.30 10.18
CA ASN A 443 -11.59 3.10 9.57
C ASN A 443 -10.65 1.88 9.65
N PRO A 444 -10.64 1.11 10.77
CA PRO A 444 -9.80 -0.08 10.91
C PRO A 444 -10.31 -1.29 10.12
N PHE A 445 -11.46 -1.20 9.46
CA PHE A 445 -12.10 -2.30 8.73
C PHE A 445 -11.63 -2.38 7.28
N PHE A 446 -11.46 -1.22 6.64
CA PHE A 446 -11.18 -1.12 5.21
C PHE A 446 -9.89 -0.34 4.92
N HIS A 447 -9.41 0.51 5.82
CA HIS A 447 -8.14 1.21 5.63
C HIS A 447 -6.95 0.43 6.21
N GLY A 448 -5.84 0.40 5.46
CA GLY A 448 -4.61 -0.25 5.90
C GLY A 448 -3.39 0.31 5.17
N PHE A 449 -2.39 0.79 5.92
CA PHE A 449 -1.13 1.36 5.44
C PHE A 449 0.00 0.46 5.90
N GLN A 450 0.28 -0.61 5.16
CA GLN A 450 0.96 -1.77 5.71
C GLN A 450 2.11 -2.26 4.86
N TYR A 451 2.92 -3.16 5.44
CA TYR A 451 4.05 -3.79 4.76
C TYR A 451 5.04 -2.77 4.21
N ALA A 452 5.25 -1.67 4.92
CA ALA A 452 6.21 -0.66 4.51
C ALA A 452 7.59 -1.30 4.30
N ASP A 453 8.13 -1.18 3.09
CA ASP A 453 9.56 -1.30 2.83
C ASP A 453 10.10 0.09 2.52
N TRP A 454 11.30 0.41 3.01
CA TRP A 454 11.80 1.76 2.98
C TRP A 454 13.32 1.82 2.99
N GLN A 455 13.88 2.92 2.51
CA GLN A 455 15.33 3.18 2.52
C GLN A 455 15.62 4.63 2.90
N PHE A 456 16.87 4.90 3.32
CA PHE A 456 17.39 6.24 3.45
C PHE A 456 17.70 6.84 2.08
N ASP A 457 17.31 8.09 1.86
CA ASP A 457 17.72 8.92 0.73
C ASP A 457 18.29 10.25 1.29
N GLY A 458 19.54 10.24 1.67
CA GLY A 458 20.22 11.34 2.36
C GLY A 458 19.62 11.63 3.75
N LYS A 459 18.98 12.78 3.88
CA LYS A 459 18.30 13.19 5.12
C LYS A 459 16.86 12.69 5.27
N ASP A 460 16.34 12.05 4.22
CA ASP A 460 14.96 11.62 4.12
C ASP A 460 14.83 10.09 4.22
N ILE A 461 13.62 9.62 4.50
CA ILE A 461 13.19 8.24 4.28
C ILE A 461 12.28 8.21 3.05
N VAL A 462 12.49 7.22 2.17
CA VAL A 462 11.59 6.88 1.07
C VAL A 462 11.00 5.50 1.32
N ALA A 463 9.68 5.37 1.16
CA ALA A 463 8.95 4.17 1.51
C ALA A 463 7.89 3.82 0.49
N VAL A 464 7.61 2.52 0.33
CA VAL A 464 6.48 1.98 -0.42
C VAL A 464 5.61 1.13 0.49
N LEU A 465 4.29 1.19 0.27
CA LEU A 465 3.29 0.55 1.11
C LEU A 465 2.24 -0.20 0.28
N ARG A 466 1.73 -1.28 0.86
CA ARG A 466 0.42 -1.82 0.51
C ARG A 466 -0.63 -0.95 1.17
N THR A 467 -1.43 -0.25 0.38
CA THR A 467 -2.46 0.66 0.89
C THR A 467 -3.84 0.14 0.53
N ALA A 468 -4.62 -0.21 1.55
CA ALA A 468 -6.05 -0.46 1.42
C ALA A 468 -6.79 0.84 1.72
N PHE A 469 -7.54 1.34 0.74
CA PHE A 469 -8.18 2.63 0.82
C PHE A 469 -9.40 2.70 -0.08
N ASP A 470 -10.31 3.63 0.20
CA ASP A 470 -11.49 3.88 -0.61
C ASP A 470 -11.07 4.36 -2.00
N GLU A 471 -11.81 3.97 -3.01
CA GLU A 471 -11.62 4.43 -4.38
C GLU A 471 -12.96 4.59 -5.09
N GLU A 472 -12.92 5.08 -6.32
CA GLU A 472 -14.10 5.31 -7.15
C GLU A 472 -14.99 4.05 -7.32
N ARG A 473 -14.41 2.86 -7.32
CA ARG A 473 -15.14 1.57 -7.42
C ARG A 473 -15.65 1.06 -6.08
N GLY A 474 -15.46 1.83 -4.99
CA GLY A 474 -15.92 1.56 -3.64
C GLY A 474 -14.82 1.12 -2.67
N LEU A 475 -15.22 0.45 -1.59
CA LEU A 475 -14.33 0.01 -0.53
C LEU A 475 -13.50 -1.21 -0.94
N PRO A 476 -12.24 -1.34 -0.49
CA PRO A 476 -11.50 -2.58 -0.61
C PRO A 476 -12.24 -3.71 0.12
N LYS A 477 -11.86 -4.96 -0.12
CA LYS A 477 -12.49 -6.11 0.53
C LYS A 477 -12.37 -6.04 2.06
N ARG A 478 -11.22 -5.62 2.55
CA ARG A 478 -10.88 -5.37 3.96
C ARG A 478 -9.53 -4.66 4.05
N GLN A 479 -9.19 -4.16 5.23
CA GLN A 479 -7.92 -3.46 5.51
C GLN A 479 -6.65 -4.24 5.15
N HIS A 480 -6.70 -5.57 5.11
CA HIS A 480 -5.57 -6.41 4.74
C HIS A 480 -5.37 -6.49 3.21
N ASP A 481 -6.44 -6.47 2.44
CA ASP A 481 -6.42 -6.69 1.00
C ASP A 481 -6.26 -5.34 0.29
N ALA A 482 -5.02 -4.91 0.14
CA ALA A 482 -4.63 -3.60 -0.36
C ALA A 482 -4.92 -3.44 -1.85
N ASN A 483 -5.57 -2.35 -2.23
CA ASN A 483 -5.89 -2.03 -3.62
C ASN A 483 -4.92 -1.05 -4.27
N PHE A 484 -4.07 -0.39 -3.49
CA PHE A 484 -3.04 0.52 -3.99
C PHE A 484 -1.63 0.11 -3.58
N LEU A 485 -0.66 0.41 -4.46
CA LEU A 485 0.74 0.57 -4.15
C LEU A 485 1.02 2.07 -4.03
N THR A 486 1.44 2.54 -2.85
CA THR A 486 1.72 3.96 -2.63
C THR A 486 3.16 4.20 -2.23
N PHE A 487 3.67 5.38 -2.58
CA PHE A 487 5.00 5.87 -2.21
C PHE A 487 4.87 7.05 -1.24
N MET A 488 5.77 7.12 -0.26
CA MET A 488 5.89 8.22 0.69
C MET A 488 7.34 8.68 0.81
N ARG A 489 7.54 9.99 1.02
CA ARG A 489 8.82 10.58 1.43
C ARG A 489 8.64 11.28 2.77
N LEU A 490 9.48 10.92 3.75
CA LEU A 490 9.55 11.57 5.05
C LEU A 490 10.78 12.46 5.07
N CYS A 491 10.55 13.74 4.87
CA CYS A 491 11.64 14.73 4.80
C CYS A 491 12.25 14.99 6.19
N ASN A 492 13.57 15.09 6.27
CA ASN A 492 14.33 15.44 7.49
C ASN A 492 13.92 14.61 8.71
N PHE A 493 13.62 13.34 8.55
CA PHE A 493 13.01 12.47 9.58
C PHE A 493 13.77 12.45 10.92
N ARG A 494 15.07 12.79 10.94
CA ARG A 494 15.88 12.78 12.16
C ARG A 494 15.56 13.95 13.08
N THR A 495 15.29 15.11 12.52
CA THR A 495 15.17 16.39 13.21
C THR A 495 13.75 16.93 13.23
N ASP A 496 13.04 16.86 12.11
CA ASP A 496 11.75 17.49 11.96
C ASP A 496 10.64 16.57 12.48
N LYS A 497 9.59 17.17 13.01
CA LYS A 497 8.35 16.46 13.26
C LYS A 497 7.63 16.23 11.93
N ILE A 498 7.33 14.97 11.64
CA ILE A 498 6.54 14.63 10.45
C ILE A 498 5.06 14.90 10.74
N PRO A 499 4.37 15.72 9.95
CA PRO A 499 2.94 15.97 10.12
C PRO A 499 2.10 14.69 10.00
N THR A 500 1.14 14.52 10.89
CA THR A 500 0.21 13.38 10.85
C THR A 500 -0.88 13.63 9.81
N ILE A 501 -1.04 12.72 8.87
CA ILE A 501 -2.19 12.69 7.95
C ILE A 501 -3.36 12.05 8.69
N LYS A 502 -4.39 12.84 8.99
CA LYS A 502 -5.63 12.37 9.62
C LYS A 502 -6.71 12.13 8.58
N ILE A 503 -7.23 10.92 8.55
CA ILE A 503 -8.27 10.47 7.64
C ILE A 503 -9.51 10.17 8.45
N ASN A 504 -10.54 10.98 8.27
CA ASN A 504 -11.86 10.73 8.82
C ASN A 504 -12.71 10.14 7.72
N SER A 505 -13.18 8.91 7.91
CA SER A 505 -14.18 8.33 7.01
C SER A 505 -15.39 9.28 6.98
N ILE A 506 -15.83 9.60 5.77
CA ILE A 506 -17.08 10.35 5.60
C ILE A 506 -18.15 9.54 6.33
N ASN A 507 -18.75 10.13 7.39
CA ASN A 507 -19.72 9.46 8.23
C ASN A 507 -20.86 8.88 7.37
N ASN A 508 -20.74 7.63 6.98
CA ASN A 508 -21.85 6.81 6.50
C ASN A 508 -22.77 6.46 7.69
N LYS A 509 -23.42 7.49 8.25
CA LYS A 509 -24.44 7.31 9.32
C LYS A 509 -25.69 6.56 8.84
N ASN A 510 -25.71 6.05 7.61
CA ASN A 510 -26.86 5.36 7.00
C ASN A 510 -26.53 3.97 6.45
N GLN A 511 -25.69 3.20 7.16
CA GLN A 511 -25.57 1.76 6.94
C GLN A 511 -25.90 1.03 8.27
N ASN A 512 -27.14 1.13 8.68
CA ASN A 512 -27.79 0.20 9.61
C ASN A 512 -28.82 -0.63 8.84
#